data_399a6a84e22d75148605e0e2472cc83e
#
_entry.id   399a6a84e22d75148605e0e2472cc83e
#
_cell.length_a   1.000
_cell.length_b   1.000
_cell.length_c   1.000
_cell.angle_alpha   90.00
_cell.angle_beta   90.00
_cell.angle_gamma   90.00
#
_symmetry.space_group_name_H-M   'P 1'
#
loop_
_entity.id
_entity.type
_entity.pdbx_description
1 polymer ?
#
loop_
_entity_poly.entity_id
_entity_poly.type
_entity_poly.pdbx_seq_one_letter_code
_entity_poly.pdbx_strand_id
1 'polypeptide(L)'
;MANQLPSFELEEKYKKYGLVVGVDEVGRGPWAGPVMAGAVWIDPVLLSSLPEGIRDSKKLTAKKRELIYKDLSSLNIAMAIGQANVEEIDSLNILNASFLAMERAVISLQKKLSSNIMTILVDGNRPPKFQKFIGNINFIPVVGGDNISLSIATASIIAKQTRDLYMCQLHLSYPQYGFNKNKGYGTKAHRIALTEYGITCHHRVSFAPIKALKF
;
A
#
# COMPACT_ATOMS: atom_id res chain seq x y z
N MET A 1 -16.11 -6.32 20.10
CA MET A 1 -16.55 -5.40 19.04
C MET A 1 -16.88 -6.24 17.82
N ALA A 2 -18.08 -6.10 17.26
CA ALA A 2 -18.49 -6.85 16.08
C ALA A 2 -17.49 -6.60 14.93
N ASN A 3 -17.21 -7.64 14.17
CA ASN A 3 -16.32 -7.60 12.99
C ASN A 3 -17.05 -6.84 11.87
N GLN A 4 -17.09 -5.51 11.97
CA GLN A 4 -17.71 -4.66 10.95
C GLN A 4 -16.88 -4.74 9.68
N LEU A 5 -17.49 -5.11 8.57
CA LEU A 5 -16.87 -5.05 7.26
C LEU A 5 -16.83 -3.59 6.78
N PRO A 6 -15.82 -3.20 5.98
CA PRO A 6 -15.79 -1.88 5.40
C PRO A 6 -17.02 -1.64 4.53
N SER A 7 -17.56 -0.42 4.58
CA SER A 7 -18.73 0.01 3.80
C SER A 7 -18.36 1.11 2.80
N PHE A 8 -19.28 1.45 1.93
CA PHE A 8 -19.12 2.53 0.95
C PHE A 8 -19.66 3.89 1.46
N GLU A 9 -20.01 3.99 2.74
CA GLU A 9 -20.65 5.17 3.33
C GLU A 9 -19.76 6.43 3.30
N LEU A 10 -18.43 6.28 3.50
CA LEU A 10 -17.53 7.42 3.44
C LEU A 10 -17.41 7.96 2.02
N GLU A 11 -17.32 7.09 1.04
CA GLU A 11 -17.27 7.47 -0.37
C GLU A 11 -18.57 8.20 -0.77
N GLU A 12 -19.73 7.67 -0.40
CA GLU A 12 -21.03 8.31 -0.60
C GLU A 12 -21.14 9.69 0.04
N LYS A 13 -20.62 9.85 1.26
CA LYS A 13 -20.61 11.12 2.00
C LYS A 13 -19.89 12.24 1.23
N TYR A 14 -18.78 11.90 0.56
CA TYR A 14 -17.91 12.89 -0.10
C TYR A 14 -18.10 12.96 -1.61
N LYS A 15 -18.87 12.07 -2.25
CA LYS A 15 -19.07 12.02 -3.72
C LYS A 15 -19.61 13.32 -4.32
N LYS A 16 -20.34 14.12 -3.55
CA LYS A 16 -20.89 15.41 -4.00
C LYS A 16 -19.81 16.43 -4.40
N TYR A 17 -18.56 16.23 -3.99
CA TYR A 17 -17.44 17.10 -4.34
C TYR A 17 -16.66 16.61 -5.58
N GLY A 18 -16.94 15.42 -6.09
CA GLY A 18 -16.26 14.76 -7.20
C GLY A 18 -15.81 13.35 -6.87
N LEU A 19 -14.81 12.82 -7.58
CA LEU A 19 -14.35 11.46 -7.35
C LEU A 19 -13.68 11.32 -5.98
N VAL A 20 -14.05 10.24 -5.28
CA VAL A 20 -13.50 9.87 -3.97
C VAL A 20 -12.62 8.63 -4.11
N VAL A 21 -11.37 8.74 -3.72
CA VAL A 21 -10.35 7.69 -3.86
C VAL A 21 -9.89 7.23 -2.48
N GLY A 22 -9.79 5.92 -2.29
CA GLY A 22 -9.17 5.32 -1.10
C GLY A 22 -7.68 5.06 -1.34
N VAL A 23 -6.86 5.32 -0.32
CA VAL A 23 -5.40 5.13 -0.36
C VAL A 23 -4.92 4.45 0.91
N ASP A 24 -4.06 3.44 0.76
CA ASP A 24 -3.35 2.78 1.86
C ASP A 24 -1.93 2.40 1.45
N GLU A 25 -1.01 2.30 2.42
CA GLU A 25 0.38 1.90 2.20
C GLU A 25 0.74 0.58 2.86
N VAL A 26 1.78 -0.03 2.33
CA VAL A 26 2.38 -1.26 2.84
C VAL A 26 3.90 -1.21 2.80
N GLY A 27 4.54 -1.86 3.74
CA GLY A 27 6.00 -1.99 3.73
C GLY A 27 6.73 -0.92 4.50
N ARG A 28 6.12 -0.28 5.51
CA ARG A 28 6.82 0.70 6.38
C ARG A 28 7.82 0.06 7.32
N GLY A 29 7.46 -1.06 7.96
CA GLY A 29 8.27 -1.74 8.98
C GLY A 29 9.40 -2.66 8.49
N PRO A 30 9.37 -3.24 7.27
CA PRO A 30 10.45 -4.09 6.78
C PRO A 30 11.80 -3.37 6.69
N TRP A 31 12.87 -4.15 6.83
CA TRP A 31 14.26 -3.71 6.71
C TRP A 31 14.78 -3.71 5.28
N ALA A 32 14.04 -4.35 4.37
CA ALA A 32 14.38 -4.45 2.96
C ALA A 32 13.16 -4.24 2.06
N GLY A 33 13.44 -3.78 0.84
CA GLY A 33 12.46 -3.53 -0.21
C GLY A 33 11.74 -2.18 -0.10
N PRO A 34 10.95 -1.82 -1.12
CA PRO A 34 10.26 -0.55 -1.20
C PRO A 34 9.10 -0.44 -0.22
N VAL A 35 8.64 0.79 0.05
CA VAL A 35 7.30 1.08 0.51
C VAL A 35 6.41 1.28 -0.72
N MET A 36 5.21 0.70 -0.68
CA MET A 36 4.24 0.80 -1.77
C MET A 36 2.90 1.31 -1.24
N ALA A 37 2.15 2.00 -2.10
CA ALA A 37 0.80 2.44 -1.81
C ALA A 37 -0.14 2.05 -2.95
N GLY A 38 -1.37 1.69 -2.60
CA GLY A 38 -2.47 1.53 -3.52
C GLY A 38 -3.36 2.77 -3.53
N ALA A 39 -3.92 3.10 -4.69
CA ALA A 39 -4.98 4.09 -4.84
C ALA A 39 -6.11 3.45 -5.66
N VAL A 40 -7.35 3.58 -5.19
CA VAL A 40 -8.51 2.91 -5.79
C VAL A 40 -9.70 3.86 -5.84
N TRP A 41 -10.31 3.94 -7.01
CA TRP A 41 -11.64 4.50 -7.19
C TRP A 41 -12.61 3.38 -7.57
N ILE A 42 -13.71 3.27 -6.83
CA ILE A 42 -14.76 2.28 -7.09
C ILE A 42 -15.94 3.01 -7.72
N ASP A 43 -16.29 2.62 -8.95
CA ASP A 43 -17.54 3.08 -9.55
C ASP A 43 -18.72 2.49 -8.74
N PRO A 44 -19.67 3.33 -8.27
CA PRO A 44 -20.84 2.85 -7.53
C PRO A 44 -21.64 1.77 -8.26
N VAL A 45 -21.61 1.75 -9.60
CA VAL A 45 -22.27 0.71 -10.41
C VAL A 45 -21.68 -0.68 -10.18
N LEU A 46 -20.41 -0.75 -9.79
CA LEU A 46 -19.70 -2.02 -9.57
C LEU A 46 -19.86 -2.58 -8.15
N LEU A 47 -20.51 -1.87 -7.23
CA LEU A 47 -20.60 -2.27 -5.82
C LEU A 47 -21.18 -3.67 -5.62
N SER A 48 -22.22 -4.02 -6.36
CA SER A 48 -22.86 -5.36 -6.28
C SER A 48 -22.02 -6.48 -6.90
N SER A 49 -21.01 -6.14 -7.70
CA SER A 49 -20.10 -7.08 -8.37
C SER A 49 -18.79 -7.27 -7.64
N LEU A 50 -18.54 -6.51 -6.59
CA LEU A 50 -17.29 -6.62 -5.83
C LEU A 50 -17.14 -7.99 -5.18
N PRO A 51 -15.93 -8.55 -5.11
CA PRO A 51 -15.69 -9.82 -4.44
C PRO A 51 -16.00 -9.73 -2.94
N GLU A 52 -16.60 -10.78 -2.41
CA GLU A 52 -16.87 -10.85 -0.98
C GLU A 52 -15.60 -10.90 -0.13
N GLY A 53 -15.69 -10.30 1.05
CA GLY A 53 -14.63 -10.35 2.06
C GLY A 53 -13.49 -9.37 1.85
N ILE A 54 -13.73 -8.30 1.08
CA ILE A 54 -12.81 -7.14 1.07
C ILE A 54 -12.75 -6.59 2.50
N ARG A 55 -11.55 -6.53 3.07
CA ARG A 55 -11.24 -6.01 4.41
C ARG A 55 -9.74 -5.80 4.57
N ASP A 56 -9.32 -5.30 5.73
CA ASP A 56 -7.90 -5.20 6.11
C ASP A 56 -7.08 -6.40 5.57
N SER A 57 -6.13 -6.10 4.70
CA SER A 57 -5.33 -7.10 3.97
C SER A 57 -4.53 -8.03 4.89
N LYS A 58 -4.23 -7.59 6.12
CA LYS A 58 -3.51 -8.37 7.14
C LYS A 58 -4.41 -9.44 7.79
N LYS A 59 -5.73 -9.24 7.74
CA LYS A 59 -6.72 -10.22 8.22
C LYS A 59 -7.04 -11.31 7.19
N LEU A 60 -6.54 -11.17 5.97
CA LEU A 60 -6.70 -12.13 4.89
C LEU A 60 -5.51 -13.07 4.79
N THR A 61 -5.78 -14.35 4.53
CA THR A 61 -4.72 -15.27 4.10
C THR A 61 -4.15 -14.84 2.74
N ALA A 62 -2.91 -15.22 2.44
CA ALA A 62 -2.29 -14.90 1.15
C ALA A 62 -3.13 -15.40 -0.04
N LYS A 63 -3.68 -16.63 0.05
CA LYS A 63 -4.54 -17.23 -0.98
C LYS A 63 -5.84 -16.44 -1.18
N LYS A 64 -6.53 -16.05 -0.10
CA LYS A 64 -7.76 -15.25 -0.20
C LYS A 64 -7.49 -13.87 -0.78
N ARG A 65 -6.41 -13.22 -0.37
CA ARG A 65 -6.00 -11.92 -0.91
C ARG A 65 -5.66 -11.98 -2.40
N GLU A 66 -4.98 -13.05 -2.84
CA GLU A 66 -4.69 -13.27 -4.26
C GLU A 66 -5.96 -13.45 -5.08
N LEU A 67 -6.93 -14.23 -4.59
CA LEU A 67 -8.22 -14.40 -5.26
C LEU A 67 -8.96 -13.07 -5.39
N ILE A 68 -9.11 -12.33 -4.29
CA ILE A 68 -9.75 -11.00 -4.32
C ILE A 68 -9.03 -10.07 -5.30
N TYR A 69 -7.70 -10.07 -5.32
CA TYR A 69 -6.91 -9.24 -6.24
C TYR A 69 -7.18 -9.60 -7.71
N LYS A 70 -7.30 -10.89 -8.05
CA LYS A 70 -7.65 -11.36 -9.40
C LYS A 70 -9.06 -10.93 -9.79
N ASP A 71 -10.02 -11.09 -8.89
CA ASP A 71 -11.41 -10.69 -9.13
C ASP A 71 -11.53 -9.17 -9.36
N LEU A 72 -10.88 -8.35 -8.51
CA LEU A 72 -10.79 -6.89 -8.67
C LEU A 72 -10.18 -6.50 -10.03
N SER A 73 -9.15 -7.21 -10.47
CA SER A 73 -8.50 -6.95 -11.76
C SER A 73 -9.41 -7.28 -12.95
N SER A 74 -10.26 -8.30 -12.82
CA SER A 74 -11.22 -8.69 -13.87
C SER A 74 -12.39 -7.72 -14.00
N LEU A 75 -12.77 -7.03 -12.91
CA LEU A 75 -13.85 -6.05 -12.89
C LEU A 75 -13.48 -4.68 -13.49
N ASN A 76 -12.25 -4.53 -13.97
CA ASN A 76 -11.75 -3.27 -14.54
C ASN A 76 -11.91 -2.06 -13.59
N ILE A 77 -11.75 -2.29 -12.28
CA ILE A 77 -11.79 -1.23 -11.29
C ILE A 77 -10.57 -0.31 -11.50
N ALA A 78 -10.80 0.99 -11.42
CA ALA A 78 -9.71 1.96 -11.53
C ALA A 78 -8.82 1.88 -10.29
N MET A 79 -7.65 1.29 -10.45
CA MET A 79 -6.66 1.11 -9.39
C MET A 79 -5.25 1.38 -9.89
N ALA A 80 -4.39 1.85 -8.99
CA ALA A 80 -3.00 2.13 -9.29
C ALA A 80 -2.10 1.86 -8.09
N ILE A 81 -0.83 1.59 -8.38
CA ILE A 81 0.23 1.42 -7.37
C ILE A 81 1.28 2.52 -7.56
N GLY A 82 1.72 3.08 -6.45
CA GLY A 82 2.91 3.91 -6.37
C GLY A 82 3.92 3.28 -5.42
N GLN A 83 5.19 3.56 -5.64
CA GLN A 83 6.27 3.06 -4.78
C GLN A 83 7.31 4.14 -4.51
N ALA A 84 7.97 4.05 -3.35
CA ALA A 84 9.25 4.69 -3.10
C ALA A 84 10.29 3.60 -2.82
N ASN A 85 11.44 3.69 -3.49
CA ASN A 85 12.52 2.70 -3.39
C ASN A 85 13.33 2.87 -2.09
N VAL A 86 14.32 2.03 -1.90
CA VAL A 86 15.14 2.01 -0.68
C VAL A 86 15.94 3.31 -0.53
N GLU A 87 16.51 3.83 -1.61
CA GLU A 87 17.28 5.07 -1.60
C GLU A 87 16.41 6.28 -1.22
N GLU A 88 15.18 6.32 -1.71
CA GLU A 88 14.20 7.36 -1.34
C GLU A 88 13.76 7.23 0.13
N ILE A 89 13.62 6.00 0.64
CA ILE A 89 13.31 5.77 2.06
C ILE A 89 14.45 6.26 2.94
N ASP A 90 15.69 5.95 2.58
CA ASP A 90 16.87 6.34 3.35
C ASP A 90 17.11 7.85 3.31
N SER A 91 16.78 8.51 2.20
CA SER A 91 16.91 9.96 2.01
C SER A 91 15.79 10.76 2.69
N LEU A 92 14.51 10.33 2.53
CA LEU A 92 13.33 11.09 2.94
C LEU A 92 12.81 10.73 4.33
N ASN A 93 13.23 9.64 4.91
CA ASN A 93 12.64 8.82 5.96
C ASN A 93 11.36 8.09 5.51
N ILE A 94 10.97 7.08 6.29
CA ILE A 94 9.86 6.18 5.92
C ILE A 94 8.50 6.89 5.85
N LEU A 95 8.25 7.91 6.67
CA LEU A 95 6.99 8.65 6.62
C LEU A 95 6.83 9.42 5.32
N ASN A 96 7.84 10.20 4.95
CA ASN A 96 7.82 10.99 3.72
C ASN A 96 7.87 10.10 2.47
N ALA A 97 8.62 8.99 2.51
CA ALA A 97 8.63 8.00 1.44
C ALA A 97 7.25 7.32 1.28
N SER A 98 6.51 7.09 2.37
CA SER A 98 5.13 6.59 2.29
C SER A 98 4.22 7.61 1.59
N PHE A 99 4.34 8.89 1.92
CA PHE A 99 3.58 9.95 1.26
C PHE A 99 3.92 10.08 -0.23
N LEU A 100 5.21 9.94 -0.59
CA LEU A 100 5.64 9.92 -1.99
C LEU A 100 5.04 8.72 -2.75
N ALA A 101 5.00 7.54 -2.13
CA ALA A 101 4.36 6.37 -2.72
C ALA A 101 2.85 6.59 -2.92
N MET A 102 2.15 7.17 -1.94
CA MET A 102 0.73 7.53 -2.06
C MET A 102 0.50 8.55 -3.18
N GLU A 103 1.30 9.62 -3.25
CA GLU A 103 1.21 10.64 -4.29
C GLU A 103 1.37 10.02 -5.69
N ARG A 104 2.37 9.16 -5.88
CA ARG A 104 2.60 8.43 -7.13
C ARG A 104 1.43 7.52 -7.51
N ALA A 105 0.83 6.84 -6.54
CA ALA A 105 -0.36 6.03 -6.76
C ALA A 105 -1.54 6.87 -7.24
N VAL A 106 -1.80 7.99 -6.58
CA VAL A 106 -2.90 8.91 -6.93
C VAL A 106 -2.68 9.56 -8.30
N ILE A 107 -1.46 10.02 -8.61
CA ILE A 107 -1.13 10.57 -9.94
C ILE A 107 -1.34 9.50 -11.03
N SER A 108 -0.91 8.27 -10.77
CA SER A 108 -1.10 7.17 -11.72
C SER A 108 -2.58 6.82 -11.90
N LEU A 109 -3.37 6.86 -10.82
CA LEU A 109 -4.81 6.62 -10.87
C LEU A 109 -5.53 7.75 -11.63
N GLN A 110 -5.19 9.01 -11.37
CA GLN A 110 -5.80 10.16 -12.05
C GLN A 110 -5.69 10.08 -13.57
N LYS A 111 -4.59 9.53 -14.10
CA LYS A 111 -4.41 9.32 -15.55
C LYS A 111 -5.36 8.29 -16.15
N LYS A 112 -5.97 7.44 -15.34
CA LYS A 112 -6.93 6.42 -15.76
C LYS A 112 -8.38 6.89 -15.66
N LEU A 113 -8.61 8.03 -15.01
CA LEU A 113 -9.94 8.57 -14.73
C LEU A 113 -10.23 9.74 -15.67
N SER A 114 -11.47 9.82 -16.16
CA SER A 114 -11.95 10.92 -17.02
C SER A 114 -12.31 12.19 -16.25
N SER A 115 -12.50 12.07 -14.92
CA SER A 115 -12.85 13.17 -14.03
C SER A 115 -11.80 13.37 -12.95
N ASN A 116 -11.75 14.57 -12.36
CA ASN A 116 -10.76 14.89 -11.35
C ASN A 116 -11.07 14.23 -10.00
N ILE A 117 -10.01 13.74 -9.35
CA ILE A 117 -10.04 13.32 -7.96
C ILE A 117 -10.18 14.57 -7.08
N MET A 118 -11.22 14.63 -6.26
CA MET A 118 -11.51 15.77 -5.38
C MET A 118 -11.39 15.43 -3.90
N THR A 119 -11.51 14.14 -3.55
CA THR A 119 -11.35 13.69 -2.17
C THR A 119 -10.48 12.42 -2.13
N ILE A 120 -9.54 12.39 -1.21
CA ILE A 120 -8.70 11.22 -0.93
C ILE A 120 -8.93 10.80 0.52
N LEU A 121 -9.50 9.61 0.69
CA LEU A 121 -9.58 8.91 1.97
C LEU A 121 -8.26 8.18 2.18
N VAL A 122 -7.55 8.50 3.26
CA VAL A 122 -6.22 7.94 3.54
C VAL A 122 -6.25 7.13 4.81
N ASP A 123 -5.76 5.88 4.80
CA ASP A 123 -5.57 5.15 6.04
C ASP A 123 -4.56 5.86 6.94
N GLY A 124 -4.93 6.03 8.22
CA GLY A 124 -4.07 6.66 9.22
C GLY A 124 -4.67 7.91 9.86
N ASN A 125 -3.84 8.60 10.64
CA ASN A 125 -4.26 9.75 11.48
C ASN A 125 -3.75 11.10 10.97
N ARG A 126 -3.06 11.15 9.85
CA ARG A 126 -2.48 12.37 9.28
C ARG A 126 -2.68 12.44 7.78
N PRO A 127 -3.06 13.60 7.23
CA PRO A 127 -3.10 13.80 5.80
C PRO A 127 -1.68 13.76 5.22
N PRO A 128 -1.46 13.14 4.06
CA PRO A 128 -0.18 13.18 3.37
C PRO A 128 0.10 14.59 2.85
N LYS A 129 1.39 14.92 2.72
CA LYS A 129 1.83 16.14 2.03
C LYS A 129 2.27 15.76 0.63
N PHE A 130 1.42 15.99 -0.37
CA PHE A 130 1.76 15.80 -1.76
C PHE A 130 2.50 17.03 -2.30
N GLN A 131 3.52 16.79 -3.12
CA GLN A 131 4.37 17.87 -3.68
C GLN A 131 4.07 18.15 -5.15
N LYS A 132 3.66 17.14 -5.90
CA LYS A 132 3.47 17.21 -7.36
C LYS A 132 2.02 17.19 -7.79
N PHE A 133 1.11 16.84 -6.90
CA PHE A 133 -0.29 16.85 -7.21
C PHE A 133 -0.86 18.26 -7.08
N ILE A 134 -1.21 18.88 -8.21
CA ILE A 134 -1.74 20.25 -8.27
C ILE A 134 -3.27 20.17 -8.32
N GLY A 135 -3.94 20.75 -7.32
CA GLY A 135 -5.39 20.84 -7.26
C GLY A 135 -5.91 21.03 -5.82
N ASN A 136 -7.15 21.50 -5.68
CA ASN A 136 -7.84 21.56 -4.39
C ASN A 136 -8.37 20.18 -4.03
N ILE A 137 -7.52 19.34 -3.42
CA ILE A 137 -7.91 18.02 -2.93
C ILE A 137 -8.23 18.08 -1.44
N ASN A 138 -9.35 17.48 -1.08
CA ASN A 138 -9.72 17.24 0.29
C ASN A 138 -9.10 15.93 0.79
N PHE A 139 -8.11 16.01 1.69
CA PHE A 139 -7.52 14.84 2.32
C PHE A 139 -8.24 14.52 3.62
N ILE A 140 -8.81 13.33 3.71
CA ILE A 140 -9.55 12.84 4.88
C ILE A 140 -8.75 11.66 5.48
N PRO A 141 -8.01 11.87 6.57
CA PRO A 141 -7.39 10.78 7.30
C PRO A 141 -8.46 9.96 8.02
N VAL A 142 -8.39 8.64 7.87
CA VAL A 142 -9.34 7.69 8.47
C VAL A 142 -8.55 6.68 9.29
N VAL A 143 -8.64 6.77 10.60
CA VAL A 143 -7.95 5.82 11.51
C VAL A 143 -8.56 4.44 11.38
N GLY A 144 -7.75 3.44 10.96
CA GLY A 144 -8.24 2.09 10.67
C GLY A 144 -9.17 2.06 9.46
N GLY A 145 -8.88 2.90 8.48
CA GLY A 145 -9.69 3.10 7.28
C GLY A 145 -9.92 1.83 6.48
N ASP A 146 -8.97 0.89 6.51
CA ASP A 146 -9.06 -0.43 5.91
C ASP A 146 -10.15 -1.35 6.53
N ASN A 147 -10.71 -0.96 7.68
CA ASN A 147 -11.87 -1.61 8.29
C ASN A 147 -13.16 -0.77 8.16
N ILE A 148 -13.11 0.42 7.60
CA ILE A 148 -14.22 1.39 7.57
C ILE A 148 -14.63 1.69 6.13
N SER A 149 -13.68 2.02 5.25
CA SER A 149 -13.89 2.43 3.87
C SER A 149 -13.56 1.30 2.90
N LEU A 150 -14.48 1.02 1.98
CA LEU A 150 -14.32 -0.05 1.00
C LEU A 150 -13.19 0.26 0.00
N SER A 151 -13.03 1.52 -0.38
CA SER A 151 -11.95 1.93 -1.27
C SER A 151 -10.57 1.86 -0.60
N ILE A 152 -10.46 2.21 0.70
CA ILE A 152 -9.21 2.05 1.46
C ILE A 152 -8.88 0.56 1.64
N ALA A 153 -9.87 -0.27 2.01
CA ALA A 153 -9.66 -1.72 2.16
C ALA A 153 -9.19 -2.36 0.84
N THR A 154 -9.76 -1.93 -0.28
CA THR A 154 -9.34 -2.39 -1.61
C THR A 154 -7.92 -1.92 -1.93
N ALA A 155 -7.57 -0.66 -1.61
CA ALA A 155 -6.20 -0.12 -1.76
C ALA A 155 -5.18 -0.92 -0.93
N SER A 156 -5.53 -1.27 0.31
CA SER A 156 -4.72 -2.13 1.19
C SER A 156 -4.41 -3.49 0.53
N ILE A 157 -5.43 -4.13 -0.04
CA ILE A 157 -5.29 -5.45 -0.68
C ILE A 157 -4.36 -5.35 -1.90
N ILE A 158 -4.56 -4.39 -2.80
CA ILE A 158 -3.74 -4.28 -4.01
C ILE A 158 -2.30 -3.90 -3.68
N ALA A 159 -2.08 -3.00 -2.74
CA ALA A 159 -0.74 -2.63 -2.28
C ALA A 159 -0.01 -3.84 -1.68
N LYS A 160 -0.69 -4.57 -0.79
CA LYS A 160 -0.13 -5.75 -0.12
C LYS A 160 0.20 -6.87 -1.10
N GLN A 161 -0.71 -7.18 -2.02
CA GLN A 161 -0.49 -8.23 -3.02
C GLN A 161 0.67 -7.88 -3.94
N THR A 162 0.72 -6.65 -4.44
CA THR A 162 1.80 -6.19 -5.33
C THR A 162 3.16 -6.22 -4.63
N ARG A 163 3.23 -5.75 -3.38
CA ARG A 163 4.49 -5.78 -2.63
C ARG A 163 4.94 -7.20 -2.30
N ASP A 164 4.02 -8.08 -1.94
CA ASP A 164 4.37 -9.48 -1.63
C ASP A 164 4.92 -10.20 -2.87
N LEU A 165 4.36 -9.93 -4.07
CA LEU A 165 4.89 -10.43 -5.35
C LEU A 165 6.28 -9.87 -5.65
N TYR A 166 6.48 -8.56 -5.48
CA TYR A 166 7.80 -7.94 -5.62
C TYR A 166 8.85 -8.62 -4.73
N MET A 167 8.53 -8.86 -3.46
CA MET A 167 9.46 -9.51 -2.53
C MET A 167 9.70 -10.99 -2.89
N CYS A 168 8.73 -11.67 -3.50
CA CYS A 168 8.93 -13.01 -4.05
C CYS A 168 9.87 -13.00 -5.26
N GLN A 169 9.76 -12.02 -6.15
CA GLN A 169 10.67 -11.86 -7.28
C GLN A 169 12.09 -11.51 -6.79
N LEU A 170 12.21 -10.62 -5.82
CA LEU A 170 13.49 -10.27 -5.21
C LEU A 170 14.18 -11.47 -4.57
N HIS A 171 13.42 -12.40 -4.02
CA HIS A 171 13.95 -13.64 -3.46
C HIS A 171 14.66 -14.52 -4.51
N LEU A 172 14.26 -14.48 -5.76
CA LEU A 172 14.91 -15.25 -6.83
C LEU A 172 16.37 -14.81 -7.04
N SER A 173 16.64 -13.50 -6.89
CA SER A 173 17.98 -12.93 -7.00
C SER A 173 18.79 -13.01 -5.69
N TYR A 174 18.11 -13.06 -4.56
CA TYR A 174 18.70 -13.02 -3.22
C TYR A 174 18.09 -14.09 -2.30
N PRO A 175 18.20 -15.39 -2.66
CA PRO A 175 17.50 -16.48 -1.94
C PRO A 175 17.94 -16.63 -0.50
N GLN A 176 19.18 -16.29 -0.16
CA GLN A 176 19.77 -16.40 1.18
C GLN A 176 19.03 -15.57 2.23
N TYR A 177 18.38 -14.45 1.85
CA TYR A 177 17.65 -13.59 2.80
C TYR A 177 16.20 -14.04 3.06
N GLY A 178 15.66 -14.99 2.30
CA GLY A 178 14.33 -15.55 2.51
C GLY A 178 13.17 -14.54 2.29
N PHE A 179 13.33 -13.57 1.39
CA PHE A 179 12.35 -12.50 1.13
C PHE A 179 10.97 -13.00 0.71
N ASN A 180 10.88 -14.19 0.11
CA ASN A 180 9.59 -14.81 -0.23
C ASN A 180 8.76 -15.19 1.00
N LYS A 181 9.39 -15.40 2.16
CA LYS A 181 8.74 -15.74 3.44
C LYS A 181 8.61 -14.52 4.33
N ASN A 182 9.72 -13.84 4.60
CA ASN A 182 9.77 -12.73 5.56
C ASN A 182 9.33 -11.37 5.00
N LYS A 183 9.17 -11.22 3.67
CA LYS A 183 8.78 -9.97 2.99
C LYS A 183 9.64 -8.75 3.39
N GLY A 184 10.91 -9.01 3.75
CA GLY A 184 11.87 -8.01 4.19
C GLY A 184 11.81 -7.66 5.68
N TYR A 185 10.93 -8.27 6.47
CA TYR A 185 10.90 -8.08 7.92
C TYR A 185 12.09 -8.73 8.60
N GLY A 186 12.55 -8.14 9.71
CA GLY A 186 13.71 -8.59 10.50
C GLY A 186 13.43 -9.83 11.34
N THR A 187 13.04 -10.93 10.70
CA THR A 187 12.89 -12.24 11.34
C THR A 187 14.25 -12.80 11.78
N LYS A 188 14.26 -13.80 12.67
CA LYS A 188 15.50 -14.46 13.09
C LYS A 188 16.32 -14.96 11.89
N ALA A 189 15.68 -15.59 10.90
CA ALA A 189 16.35 -16.07 9.69
C ALA A 189 16.97 -14.91 8.87
N HIS A 190 16.25 -13.77 8.71
CA HIS A 190 16.77 -12.63 8.01
C HIS A 190 17.98 -11.98 8.73
N ARG A 191 17.95 -11.94 10.07
CA ARG A 191 19.10 -11.45 10.88
C ARG A 191 20.33 -12.32 10.71
N ILE A 192 20.17 -13.65 10.74
CA ILE A 192 21.26 -14.59 10.50
C ILE A 192 21.86 -14.37 9.11
N ALA A 193 21.01 -14.28 8.08
CA ALA A 193 21.46 -14.03 6.73
C ALA A 193 22.23 -12.69 6.59
N LEU A 194 21.78 -11.65 7.28
CA LEU A 194 22.51 -10.37 7.30
C LEU A 194 23.89 -10.48 7.97
N THR A 195 24.03 -11.29 9.02
CA THR A 195 25.32 -11.54 9.68
C THR A 195 26.26 -12.34 8.77
N GLU A 196 25.73 -13.28 8.00
CA GLU A 196 26.52 -14.19 7.16
C GLU A 196 26.87 -13.59 5.79
N TYR A 197 25.91 -12.90 5.14
CA TYR A 197 26.04 -12.41 3.75
C TYR A 197 26.11 -10.89 3.64
N GLY A 198 26.04 -10.16 4.76
CA GLY A 198 26.02 -8.69 4.75
C GLY A 198 24.70 -8.09 4.25
N ILE A 199 24.74 -6.81 3.90
CA ILE A 199 23.59 -6.09 3.31
C ILE A 199 23.69 -6.05 1.78
N THR A 200 22.56 -5.80 1.14
CA THR A 200 22.46 -5.50 -0.30
C THR A 200 21.90 -4.09 -0.50
N CYS A 201 21.88 -3.60 -1.73
CA CYS A 201 21.21 -2.33 -2.10
C CYS A 201 19.69 -2.32 -1.81
N HIS A 202 19.11 -3.47 -1.49
CA HIS A 202 17.70 -3.58 -1.10
C HIS A 202 17.45 -3.41 0.40
N HIS A 203 18.49 -3.27 1.23
CA HIS A 203 18.36 -3.05 2.68
C HIS A 203 18.38 -1.55 3.00
N ARG A 204 17.49 -1.15 3.91
CA ARG A 204 17.30 0.25 4.31
C ARG A 204 18.34 0.64 5.37
N VAL A 205 19.42 1.27 4.92
CA VAL A 205 20.57 1.59 5.79
C VAL A 205 20.24 2.62 6.87
N SER A 206 19.21 3.43 6.68
CA SER A 206 18.73 4.39 7.69
C SER A 206 17.97 3.73 8.85
N PHE A 207 17.54 2.46 8.69
CA PHE A 207 16.81 1.76 9.75
C PHE A 207 17.75 1.28 10.83
N ALA A 208 17.42 1.59 12.10
CA ALA A 208 18.27 1.31 13.25
C ALA A 208 18.83 -0.14 13.28
N PRO A 209 18.07 -1.21 13.01
CA PRO A 209 18.62 -2.57 13.02
C PRO A 209 19.65 -2.84 11.93
N ILE A 210 19.54 -2.19 10.77
CA ILE A 210 20.53 -2.31 9.67
C ILE A 210 21.74 -1.41 9.96
N LYS A 211 21.50 -0.19 10.42
CA LYS A 211 22.55 0.78 10.78
C LYS A 211 23.46 0.24 11.92
N ALA A 212 22.93 -0.59 12.79
CA ALA A 212 23.68 -1.20 13.90
C ALA A 212 24.61 -2.35 13.45
N LEU A 213 24.39 -2.89 12.24
CA LEU A 213 25.31 -3.88 11.67
C LEU A 213 26.55 -3.10 11.20
N LYS A 214 27.64 -3.22 11.96
CA LYS A 214 28.96 -2.72 11.57
C LYS A 214 29.54 -3.70 10.54
N PHE A 215 29.62 -3.27 9.30
CA PHE A 215 30.37 -3.96 8.24
C PHE A 215 31.72 -3.28 8.05
#